data_3afe2bdf84fc25fde5fe15a78e0e87cc
#
_entry.id   3afe2bdf84fc25fde5fe15a78e0e87cc
#
_cell.length_a   1.000
_cell.length_b   1.000
_cell.length_c   1.000
_cell.angle_alpha   90.00
_cell.angle_beta   90.00
_cell.angle_gamma   90.00
#
_symmetry.space_group_name_H-M   'P 1'
#
loop_
_entity.id
_entity.type
_entity.pdbx_description
1 polymer ?
#
loop_
_entity_poly.entity_id
_entity_poly.type
_entity_poly.pdbx_seq_one_letter_code
_entity_poly.pdbx_strand_id
1 'polypeptide(L)'
;MRKLGFLLLCAAAGCSAKPRLPATPQGTSVLEVRGAVKGGPHALGRADLDQLPRLKVRGVEPRSGRVTVWEGTSVAALVSDRVDLRKGADTAIVRTGDRTAIPVPLTVIRQLKPVLADRADGVRLAMPVLVWPTVDQNGLETDPRLASWWARDVVAFEIVDWRQTFAPALAPPEGAVDAARRGSGVFAESCIACHRMRGAGGERGPDLTTVAARLHQPAFLALLPSHPGWSERRPRDLSEEAAGELWTFLRAVARAGAPDAALTADRGGAVPAIP
;
A
#
# COMPACT_ATOMS: atom_id res chain seq x y z
N MET A 1 -26.30 33.99 -62.60
CA MET A 1 -25.47 34.23 -61.39
C MET A 1 -25.96 33.30 -60.29
N ARG A 2 -25.26 32.16 -60.10
CA ARG A 2 -25.57 31.14 -59.06
C ARG A 2 -24.69 31.43 -57.77
N LYS A 3 -25.36 31.76 -56.68
CA LYS A 3 -24.67 31.91 -55.34
C LYS A 3 -24.50 30.53 -54.75
N LEU A 4 -23.24 30.07 -54.64
CA LEU A 4 -22.86 28.91 -53.86
C LEU A 4 -22.85 29.32 -52.38
N GLY A 5 -23.75 28.73 -51.58
CA GLY A 5 -23.74 28.84 -50.14
C GLY A 5 -22.75 27.84 -49.57
N PHE A 6 -21.71 28.33 -48.89
CA PHE A 6 -20.73 27.51 -48.16
C PHE A 6 -21.33 27.17 -46.79
N LEU A 7 -21.75 25.92 -46.60
CA LEU A 7 -22.14 25.42 -45.27
C LEU A 7 -20.86 25.10 -44.48
N LEU A 8 -20.57 25.94 -43.47
CA LEU A 8 -19.54 25.65 -42.45
C LEU A 8 -20.10 24.57 -41.50
N LEU A 9 -19.63 23.33 -41.63
CA LEU A 9 -19.82 22.30 -40.61
C LEU A 9 -18.88 22.60 -39.44
N CYS A 10 -19.39 23.20 -38.37
CA CYS A 10 -18.70 23.24 -37.08
C CYS A 10 -18.69 21.82 -36.48
N ALA A 11 -17.59 21.10 -36.64
CA ALA A 11 -17.31 19.88 -35.86
C ALA A 11 -17.11 20.30 -34.42
N ALA A 12 -18.14 20.16 -33.59
CA ALA A 12 -18.02 20.26 -32.14
C ALA A 12 -17.17 19.09 -31.67
N ALA A 13 -15.86 19.32 -31.43
CA ALA A 13 -15.00 18.41 -30.69
C ALA A 13 -15.53 18.35 -29.26
N GLY A 14 -16.46 17.44 -29.00
CA GLY A 14 -16.95 17.13 -27.68
C GLY A 14 -15.80 16.55 -26.84
N CYS A 15 -15.24 17.38 -25.96
CA CYS A 15 -14.43 16.86 -24.86
C CYS A 15 -15.30 15.93 -24.01
N SER A 16 -15.30 14.64 -24.34
CA SER A 16 -15.99 13.62 -23.53
C SER A 16 -15.28 13.53 -22.20
N ALA A 17 -15.80 14.26 -21.20
CA ALA A 17 -15.32 14.16 -19.84
C ALA A 17 -15.47 12.70 -19.40
N LYS A 18 -14.38 12.08 -18.92
CA LYS A 18 -14.45 10.71 -18.38
C LYS A 18 -15.46 10.69 -17.24
N PRO A 19 -16.42 9.75 -17.22
CA PRO A 19 -17.40 9.68 -16.15
C PRO A 19 -16.68 9.46 -14.82
N ARG A 20 -17.09 10.21 -13.77
CA ARG A 20 -16.56 10.10 -12.42
C ARG A 20 -17.09 8.85 -11.72
N LEU A 21 -16.45 8.49 -10.60
CA LEU A 21 -16.99 7.45 -9.73
C LEU A 21 -18.35 7.91 -9.15
N PRO A 22 -19.31 6.98 -8.98
CA PRO A 22 -20.60 7.30 -8.35
C PRO A 22 -20.40 7.72 -6.90
N ALA A 23 -21.27 8.63 -6.42
CA ALA A 23 -21.29 9.02 -5.01
C ALA A 23 -22.01 7.98 -4.12
N THR A 24 -22.94 7.21 -4.73
CA THR A 24 -23.74 6.18 -4.05
C THR A 24 -23.57 4.86 -4.77
N PRO A 25 -23.33 3.74 -4.04
CA PRO A 25 -23.09 2.45 -4.67
C PRO A 25 -24.36 1.87 -5.28
N GLN A 26 -24.21 1.15 -6.40
CA GLN A 26 -25.27 0.29 -6.94
C GLN A 26 -25.25 -1.05 -6.18
N GLY A 27 -26.15 -1.20 -5.20
CA GLY A 27 -26.25 -2.37 -4.34
C GLY A 27 -25.31 -2.31 -3.15
N THR A 28 -24.96 -3.47 -2.58
CA THR A 28 -24.06 -3.56 -1.44
C THR A 28 -22.64 -3.11 -1.82
N SER A 29 -22.10 -2.17 -1.05
CA SER A 29 -20.72 -1.71 -1.23
C SER A 29 -19.74 -2.86 -0.96
N VAL A 30 -18.78 -3.02 -1.87
CA VAL A 30 -17.68 -4.01 -1.76
C VAL A 30 -16.32 -3.35 -1.76
N LEU A 31 -16.25 -2.05 -2.10
CA LEU A 31 -15.02 -1.27 -2.17
C LEU A 31 -15.29 0.18 -1.81
N GLU A 32 -14.37 0.81 -1.14
CA GLU A 32 -14.39 2.26 -0.87
C GLU A 32 -13.15 2.94 -1.48
N VAL A 33 -13.33 4.13 -2.08
CA VAL A 33 -12.24 5.04 -2.45
C VAL A 33 -12.40 6.32 -1.66
N ARG A 34 -11.42 6.65 -0.81
CA ARG A 34 -11.53 7.73 0.15
C ARG A 34 -10.21 8.50 0.36
N GLY A 35 -10.20 9.42 1.33
CA GLY A 35 -9.03 10.20 1.74
C GLY A 35 -8.89 11.49 0.95
N ALA A 36 -7.72 11.73 0.32
CA ALA A 36 -7.41 12.96 -0.41
C ALA A 36 -8.09 13.01 -1.80
N VAL A 37 -9.39 12.72 -1.85
CA VAL A 37 -10.26 12.85 -3.03
C VAL A 37 -11.22 14.03 -2.84
N LYS A 38 -11.58 14.70 -3.94
CA LYS A 38 -12.61 15.75 -3.93
C LYS A 38 -13.99 15.11 -4.07
N GLY A 39 -14.99 15.68 -3.42
CA GLY A 39 -16.36 15.17 -3.45
C GLY A 39 -16.66 14.12 -2.39
N GLY A 40 -15.70 13.80 -1.51
CA GLY A 40 -15.87 12.84 -0.42
C GLY A 40 -15.54 11.39 -0.80
N PRO A 41 -15.80 10.44 0.10
CA PRO A 41 -15.59 9.03 -0.18
C PRO A 41 -16.59 8.52 -1.22
N HIS A 42 -16.13 7.58 -2.04
CA HIS A 42 -16.93 6.86 -3.03
C HIS A 42 -17.06 5.40 -2.59
N ALA A 43 -18.27 4.98 -2.25
CA ALA A 43 -18.59 3.58 -2.03
C ALA A 43 -19.01 2.94 -3.35
N LEU A 44 -18.47 1.77 -3.67
CA LEU A 44 -18.69 1.10 -4.95
C LEU A 44 -19.24 -0.30 -4.72
N GLY A 45 -20.35 -0.60 -5.38
CA GLY A 45 -20.88 -1.95 -5.52
C GLY A 45 -20.22 -2.72 -6.66
N ARG A 46 -20.54 -3.98 -6.82
CA ARG A 46 -20.01 -4.81 -7.93
C ARG A 46 -20.43 -4.26 -9.29
N ALA A 47 -21.67 -3.79 -9.42
CA ALA A 47 -22.18 -3.22 -10.66
C ALA A 47 -21.42 -1.93 -11.07
N ASP A 48 -21.00 -1.12 -10.07
CA ASP A 48 -20.19 0.06 -10.34
C ASP A 48 -18.79 -0.33 -10.87
N LEU A 49 -18.18 -1.35 -10.28
CA LEU A 49 -16.89 -1.86 -10.73
C LEU A 49 -16.95 -2.45 -12.14
N ASP A 50 -18.06 -3.11 -12.50
CA ASP A 50 -18.26 -3.70 -13.83
C ASP A 50 -18.40 -2.63 -14.93
N GLN A 51 -18.79 -1.39 -14.59
CA GLN A 51 -18.88 -0.24 -15.52
C GLN A 51 -17.53 0.47 -15.73
N LEU A 52 -16.53 0.18 -14.92
CA LEU A 52 -15.20 0.77 -15.07
C LEU A 52 -14.36 0.02 -16.11
N PRO A 53 -13.30 0.64 -16.66
CA PRO A 53 -12.39 -0.04 -17.58
C PRO A 53 -11.90 -1.37 -17.01
N ARG A 54 -12.21 -2.44 -17.73
CA ARG A 54 -11.82 -3.82 -17.39
C ARG A 54 -10.49 -4.15 -18.04
N LEU A 55 -9.63 -4.84 -17.30
CA LEU A 55 -8.35 -5.33 -17.78
C LEU A 55 -8.26 -6.84 -17.54
N LYS A 56 -7.49 -7.49 -18.42
CA LYS A 56 -7.11 -8.89 -18.29
C LYS A 56 -5.59 -8.97 -18.33
N VAL A 57 -5.00 -9.53 -17.30
CA VAL A 57 -3.54 -9.61 -17.15
C VAL A 57 -3.11 -10.99 -16.69
N ARG A 58 -1.86 -11.36 -17.02
CA ARG A 58 -1.21 -12.54 -16.46
C ARG A 58 -0.27 -12.10 -15.36
N GLY A 59 -0.39 -12.71 -14.20
CA GLY A 59 0.45 -12.44 -13.05
C GLY A 59 0.82 -13.71 -12.30
N VAL A 60 2.03 -13.74 -11.74
CA VAL A 60 2.48 -14.81 -10.86
C VAL A 60 1.87 -14.61 -9.48
N GLU A 61 1.07 -15.56 -9.02
CA GLU A 61 0.52 -15.52 -7.66
C GLU A 61 1.66 -15.80 -6.66
N PRO A 62 1.96 -14.86 -5.73
CA PRO A 62 3.18 -14.94 -4.92
C PRO A 62 3.29 -16.16 -4.01
N ARG A 63 2.15 -16.70 -3.52
CA ARG A 63 2.15 -17.85 -2.61
C ARG A 63 2.41 -19.17 -3.34
N SER A 64 1.76 -19.36 -4.48
CA SER A 64 1.82 -20.62 -5.24
C SER A 64 2.88 -20.63 -6.32
N GLY A 65 3.37 -19.46 -6.74
CA GLY A 65 4.24 -19.32 -7.91
C GLY A 65 3.53 -19.60 -9.25
N ARG A 66 2.20 -19.82 -9.25
CA ARG A 66 1.43 -20.09 -10.46
C ARG A 66 1.21 -18.83 -11.27
N VAL A 67 1.35 -18.95 -12.59
CA VAL A 67 0.83 -17.98 -13.54
C VAL A 67 -0.68 -18.15 -13.63
N THR A 68 -1.41 -17.08 -13.39
CA THR A 68 -2.88 -17.04 -13.39
C THR A 68 -3.34 -15.89 -14.28
N VAL A 69 -4.44 -16.08 -14.99
CA VAL A 69 -5.10 -15.05 -15.77
C VAL A 69 -6.11 -14.33 -14.86
N TRP A 70 -5.87 -13.05 -14.62
CA TRP A 70 -6.67 -12.20 -13.75
C TRP A 70 -7.48 -11.21 -14.56
N GLU A 71 -8.76 -11.06 -14.22
CA GLU A 71 -9.65 -10.09 -14.84
C GLU A 71 -10.28 -9.20 -13.79
N GLY A 72 -10.37 -7.91 -14.05
CA GLY A 72 -10.96 -6.98 -13.12
C GLY A 72 -10.90 -5.53 -13.56
N THR A 73 -11.11 -4.63 -12.63
CA THR A 73 -11.14 -3.18 -12.85
C THR A 73 -9.73 -2.61 -12.85
N SER A 74 -9.44 -1.66 -13.76
CA SER A 74 -8.20 -0.89 -13.72
C SER A 74 -8.07 -0.13 -12.39
N VAL A 75 -6.99 -0.35 -11.64
CA VAL A 75 -6.76 0.38 -10.39
C VAL A 75 -6.52 1.87 -10.67
N ALA A 76 -5.87 2.23 -11.79
CA ALA A 76 -5.70 3.63 -12.16
C ALA A 76 -7.06 4.34 -12.36
N ALA A 77 -8.07 3.63 -12.89
CA ALA A 77 -9.42 4.18 -13.00
C ALA A 77 -10.04 4.49 -11.62
N LEU A 78 -9.74 3.67 -10.60
CA LEU A 78 -10.26 3.84 -9.25
C LEU A 78 -9.58 4.97 -8.47
N VAL A 79 -8.25 5.15 -8.65
CA VAL A 79 -7.45 6.00 -7.75
C VAL A 79 -6.89 7.27 -8.41
N SER A 80 -7.06 7.45 -9.73
CA SER A 80 -6.54 8.63 -10.42
C SER A 80 -7.36 9.10 -11.61
N ASP A 81 -7.90 8.20 -12.45
CA ASP A 81 -8.48 8.61 -13.73
C ASP A 81 -9.94 9.06 -13.63
N ARG A 82 -10.67 8.57 -12.63
CA ARG A 82 -12.09 8.80 -12.39
C ARG A 82 -12.40 9.53 -11.10
N VAL A 83 -11.38 9.94 -10.36
CA VAL A 83 -11.48 10.74 -9.14
C VAL A 83 -10.66 12.01 -9.28
N ASP A 84 -11.19 13.10 -8.72
CA ASP A 84 -10.44 14.35 -8.62
C ASP A 84 -9.60 14.30 -7.33
N LEU A 85 -8.30 14.28 -7.48
CA LEU A 85 -7.37 14.25 -6.35
C LEU A 85 -7.19 15.64 -5.73
N ARG A 86 -6.98 15.68 -4.43
CA ARG A 86 -6.52 16.89 -3.72
C ARG A 86 -5.03 17.12 -4.00
N LYS A 87 -4.58 18.36 -3.87
CA LYS A 87 -3.16 18.73 -4.03
C LYS A 87 -2.33 17.95 -3.01
N GLY A 88 -1.20 17.40 -3.45
CA GLY A 88 -0.28 16.62 -2.62
C GLY A 88 -0.60 15.11 -2.59
N ALA A 89 -1.77 14.69 -3.06
CA ALA A 89 -2.11 13.26 -3.13
C ALA A 89 -1.17 12.51 -4.08
N ASP A 90 -0.37 11.60 -3.56
CA ASP A 90 0.67 10.88 -4.30
C ASP A 90 0.70 9.36 -4.04
N THR A 91 -0.03 8.90 -3.02
CA THR A 91 0.01 7.52 -2.55
C THR A 91 -1.40 6.97 -2.35
N ALA A 92 -1.65 5.73 -2.80
CA ALA A 92 -2.84 4.96 -2.48
C ALA A 92 -2.47 3.92 -1.40
N ILE A 93 -3.14 3.95 -0.27
CA ILE A 93 -3.08 2.89 0.73
C ILE A 93 -4.13 1.85 0.35
N VAL A 94 -3.69 0.66 -0.01
CA VAL A 94 -4.56 -0.49 -0.26
C VAL A 94 -4.92 -1.12 1.07
N ARG A 95 -6.19 -1.02 1.47
CA ARG A 95 -6.68 -1.60 2.72
C ARG A 95 -7.37 -2.93 2.46
N THR A 96 -7.10 -3.89 3.32
CA THR A 96 -7.64 -5.25 3.22
C THR A 96 -8.50 -5.59 4.44
N GLY A 97 -9.35 -6.60 4.32
CA GLY A 97 -10.23 -7.05 5.39
C GLY A 97 -9.49 -7.50 6.66
N ASP A 98 -8.25 -7.98 6.53
CA ASP A 98 -7.38 -8.35 7.65
C ASP A 98 -6.63 -7.15 8.29
N ARG A 99 -7.05 -5.93 7.97
CA ARG A 99 -6.48 -4.65 8.46
C ARG A 99 -5.05 -4.35 8.02
N THR A 100 -4.60 -4.99 6.94
CA THR A 100 -3.36 -4.58 6.29
C THR A 100 -3.56 -3.26 5.54
N ALA A 101 -2.53 -2.42 5.49
CA ALA A 101 -2.53 -1.12 4.81
C ALA A 101 -1.26 -0.96 3.98
N ILE A 102 -1.34 -1.28 2.70
CA ILE A 102 -0.19 -1.31 1.79
C ILE A 102 -0.08 0.02 1.07
N PRO A 103 0.93 0.85 1.32
CA PRO A 103 1.13 2.08 0.58
C PRO A 103 1.73 1.78 -0.79
N VAL A 104 1.09 2.28 -1.85
CA VAL A 104 1.54 2.16 -3.23
C VAL A 104 1.56 3.56 -3.87
N PRO A 105 2.71 4.03 -4.41
CA PRO A 105 2.76 5.31 -5.10
C PRO A 105 1.82 5.35 -6.31
N LEU A 106 1.07 6.44 -6.47
CA LEU A 106 0.16 6.62 -7.62
C LEU A 106 0.89 6.61 -8.97
N THR A 107 2.16 7.03 -8.98
CA THR A 107 3.02 6.97 -10.18
C THR A 107 3.24 5.53 -10.62
N VAL A 108 3.50 4.62 -9.69
CA VAL A 108 3.67 3.18 -9.94
C VAL A 108 2.38 2.55 -10.47
N ILE A 109 1.23 2.90 -9.86
CA ILE A 109 -0.08 2.41 -10.32
C ILE A 109 -0.34 2.82 -11.77
N ARG A 110 -0.04 4.07 -12.13
CA ARG A 110 -0.21 4.55 -13.52
C ARG A 110 0.75 3.88 -14.49
N GLN A 111 1.99 3.64 -14.07
CA GLN A 111 3.02 3.04 -14.91
C GLN A 111 2.78 1.55 -15.12
N LEU A 112 2.55 0.80 -14.06
CA LEU A 112 2.47 -0.66 -14.09
C LEU A 112 1.05 -1.20 -14.30
N LYS A 113 0.02 -0.35 -14.21
CA LYS A 113 -1.38 -0.67 -14.53
C LYS A 113 -1.90 -1.93 -13.82
N PRO A 114 -1.83 -2.01 -12.49
CA PRO A 114 -2.37 -3.14 -11.75
C PRO A 114 -3.89 -3.25 -11.92
N VAL A 115 -4.39 -4.43 -11.65
CA VAL A 115 -5.82 -4.78 -11.75
C VAL A 115 -6.37 -5.10 -10.37
N LEU A 116 -7.51 -4.55 -10.03
CA LEU A 116 -8.35 -5.04 -8.95
C LEU A 116 -9.18 -6.19 -9.51
N ALA A 117 -8.66 -7.40 -9.39
CA ALA A 117 -9.23 -8.59 -10.00
C ALA A 117 -10.42 -9.11 -9.20
N ASP A 118 -11.50 -9.41 -9.89
CA ASP A 118 -12.68 -10.11 -9.37
C ASP A 118 -12.88 -11.49 -10.00
N ARG A 119 -11.97 -11.88 -10.93
CA ARG A 119 -11.90 -13.21 -11.55
C ARG A 119 -10.45 -13.69 -11.64
N ALA A 120 -10.27 -15.01 -11.46
CA ALA A 120 -9.03 -15.74 -11.66
C ALA A 120 -9.30 -16.95 -12.54
N ASP A 121 -8.61 -17.09 -13.68
CA ASP A 121 -8.84 -18.14 -14.69
C ASP A 121 -10.34 -18.30 -15.06
N GLY A 122 -11.06 -17.16 -15.17
CA GLY A 122 -12.48 -17.10 -15.48
C GLY A 122 -13.42 -17.33 -14.27
N VAL A 123 -12.91 -17.81 -13.13
CA VAL A 123 -13.70 -18.06 -11.92
C VAL A 123 -13.84 -16.77 -11.12
N ARG A 124 -15.08 -16.44 -10.72
CA ARG A 124 -15.35 -15.26 -9.90
C ARG A 124 -14.79 -15.44 -8.48
N LEU A 125 -14.13 -14.39 -7.98
CA LEU A 125 -13.60 -14.35 -6.62
C LEU A 125 -14.64 -13.82 -5.63
N ALA A 126 -14.61 -14.32 -4.41
CA ALA A 126 -15.46 -13.84 -3.33
C ALA A 126 -15.13 -12.38 -2.99
N MET A 127 -13.84 -12.06 -2.87
CA MET A 127 -13.33 -10.72 -2.58
C MET A 127 -12.31 -10.30 -3.64
N PRO A 128 -12.19 -8.98 -3.94
CA PRO A 128 -11.24 -8.49 -4.92
C PRO A 128 -9.79 -8.69 -4.48
N VAL A 129 -8.92 -8.87 -5.47
CA VAL A 129 -7.47 -9.04 -5.29
C VAL A 129 -6.72 -8.00 -6.09
N LEU A 130 -5.78 -7.28 -5.47
CA LEU A 130 -4.86 -6.41 -6.20
C LEU A 130 -3.76 -7.25 -6.85
N VAL A 131 -3.67 -7.17 -8.16
CA VAL A 131 -2.80 -8.00 -9.01
C VAL A 131 -1.92 -7.14 -9.89
N TRP A 132 -0.66 -7.52 -10.02
CA TRP A 132 0.32 -6.90 -10.90
C TRP A 132 0.53 -7.73 -12.16
N PRO A 133 0.69 -7.10 -13.35
CA PRO A 133 0.88 -7.82 -14.63
C PRO A 133 2.31 -8.34 -14.79
N THR A 134 2.77 -9.17 -13.86
CA THR A 134 4.18 -9.60 -13.74
C THR A 134 4.65 -10.48 -14.89
N VAL A 135 3.74 -11.07 -15.67
CA VAL A 135 4.07 -11.88 -16.84
C VAL A 135 3.93 -11.09 -18.14
N ASP A 136 3.04 -10.10 -18.16
CA ASP A 136 2.74 -9.32 -19.39
C ASP A 136 3.70 -8.15 -19.61
N GLN A 137 4.53 -7.82 -18.63
CA GLN A 137 5.52 -6.74 -18.71
C GLN A 137 6.90 -7.29 -18.32
N ASN A 138 7.83 -7.26 -19.27
CA ASN A 138 9.20 -7.76 -19.08
C ASN A 138 9.87 -7.10 -17.86
N GLY A 139 10.55 -7.91 -17.04
CA GLY A 139 11.32 -7.48 -15.88
C GLY A 139 10.48 -7.26 -14.61
N LEU A 140 9.16 -7.37 -14.66
CA LEU A 140 8.33 -7.28 -13.45
C LEU A 140 8.27 -8.59 -12.66
N GLU A 141 8.52 -9.73 -13.28
CA GLU A 141 8.52 -11.05 -12.64
C GLU A 141 9.55 -11.17 -11.51
N THR A 142 10.61 -10.39 -11.58
CA THR A 142 11.71 -10.38 -10.60
C THR A 142 11.69 -9.16 -9.67
N ASP A 143 10.73 -8.23 -9.82
CA ASP A 143 10.64 -7.06 -8.94
C ASP A 143 10.08 -7.46 -7.56
N PRO A 144 10.93 -7.47 -6.50
CA PRO A 144 10.53 -7.94 -5.18
C PRO A 144 9.44 -7.06 -4.54
N ARG A 145 9.32 -5.80 -4.98
CA ARG A 145 8.31 -4.87 -4.46
C ARG A 145 6.90 -5.34 -4.80
N LEU A 146 6.71 -5.94 -5.99
CA LEU A 146 5.40 -6.37 -6.45
C LEU A 146 4.82 -7.49 -5.60
N ALA A 147 5.66 -8.39 -5.05
CA ALA A 147 5.22 -9.40 -4.11
C ALA A 147 4.67 -8.80 -2.82
N SER A 148 5.32 -7.74 -2.29
CA SER A 148 4.85 -7.04 -1.08
C SER A 148 3.63 -6.14 -1.33
N TRP A 149 3.41 -5.71 -2.57
CA TRP A 149 2.23 -4.91 -2.97
C TRP A 149 1.04 -5.76 -3.46
N TRP A 150 1.16 -7.06 -3.47
CA TRP A 150 0.05 -7.97 -3.74
C TRP A 150 -0.92 -7.98 -2.55
N ALA A 151 -2.23 -7.80 -2.78
CA ALA A 151 -3.22 -7.75 -1.71
C ALA A 151 -4.45 -8.58 -2.05
N ARG A 152 -4.88 -9.43 -1.09
CA ARG A 152 -6.16 -10.14 -1.12
C ARG A 152 -7.17 -9.39 -0.27
N ASP A 153 -8.46 -9.63 -0.53
CA ASP A 153 -9.57 -9.08 0.23
C ASP A 153 -9.50 -7.55 0.34
N VAL A 154 -9.26 -6.90 -0.81
CA VAL A 154 -9.18 -5.44 -0.86
C VAL A 154 -10.56 -4.85 -0.60
N VAL A 155 -10.65 -4.00 0.43
CA VAL A 155 -11.89 -3.34 0.85
C VAL A 155 -11.88 -1.83 0.63
N ALA A 156 -10.70 -1.21 0.52
CA ALA A 156 -10.62 0.22 0.22
C ALA A 156 -9.29 0.62 -0.42
N PHE A 157 -9.35 1.72 -1.18
CA PHE A 157 -8.20 2.56 -1.54
C PHE A 157 -8.32 3.88 -0.79
N GLU A 158 -7.37 4.18 0.08
CA GLU A 158 -7.29 5.45 0.78
C GLU A 158 -6.17 6.29 0.18
N ILE A 159 -6.55 7.40 -0.44
CA ILE A 159 -5.59 8.29 -1.11
C ILE A 159 -5.02 9.27 -0.10
N VAL A 160 -3.71 9.41 -0.05
CA VAL A 160 -3.01 10.26 0.91
C VAL A 160 -1.87 11.04 0.27
N ASP A 161 -1.41 12.05 1.00
CA ASP A 161 -0.10 12.67 0.81
C ASP A 161 0.90 11.90 1.69
N TRP A 162 1.88 11.25 1.09
CA TRP A 162 2.90 10.47 1.79
C TRP A 162 3.66 11.30 2.82
N ARG A 163 4.02 12.53 2.44
CA ARG A 163 4.79 13.42 3.31
C ARG A 163 4.02 13.80 4.57
N GLN A 164 2.71 13.97 4.46
CA GLN A 164 1.88 14.33 5.62
C GLN A 164 1.52 13.09 6.46
N THR A 165 1.31 11.94 5.83
CA THR A 165 0.78 10.75 6.51
C THR A 165 1.88 9.89 7.13
N PHE A 166 2.96 9.64 6.39
CA PHE A 166 3.98 8.66 6.80
C PHE A 166 5.32 9.28 7.14
N ALA A 167 5.74 10.35 6.46
CA ALA A 167 7.07 10.90 6.69
C ALA A 167 7.31 11.32 8.16
N PRO A 168 6.36 11.95 8.87
CA PRO A 168 6.56 12.29 10.29
C PRO A 168 6.69 11.05 11.18
N ALA A 169 5.92 10.00 10.89
CA ALA A 169 5.96 8.76 11.66
C ALA A 169 7.25 7.96 11.44
N LEU A 170 7.81 8.04 10.23
CA LEU A 170 9.02 7.32 9.82
C LEU A 170 10.30 8.14 9.99
N ALA A 171 10.19 9.45 10.31
CA ALA A 171 11.36 10.27 10.51
C ALA A 171 12.21 9.75 11.69
N PRO A 172 13.49 9.41 11.48
CA PRO A 172 14.40 9.13 12.59
C PRO A 172 14.51 10.38 13.48
N PRO A 173 14.75 10.23 14.78
CA PRO A 173 14.98 11.36 15.66
C PRO A 173 16.16 12.24 15.18
N GLU A 174 16.16 13.51 15.57
CA GLU A 174 17.27 14.40 15.28
C GLU A 174 18.59 13.83 15.84
N GLY A 175 19.68 13.95 15.09
CA GLY A 175 20.97 13.38 15.45
C GLY A 175 21.09 11.86 15.29
N ALA A 176 20.05 11.17 14.76
CA ALA A 176 20.13 9.74 14.54
C ALA A 176 21.23 9.37 13.52
N VAL A 177 21.91 8.25 13.80
CA VAL A 177 22.97 7.70 12.92
C VAL A 177 22.40 7.23 11.57
N ASP A 178 23.25 7.13 10.54
CA ASP A 178 22.83 6.75 9.19
C ASP A 178 22.15 5.37 9.13
N ALA A 179 22.58 4.43 9.96
CA ALA A 179 21.92 3.12 10.07
C ALA A 179 20.45 3.25 10.50
N ALA A 180 20.08 4.20 11.36
CA ALA A 180 18.69 4.43 11.73
C ALA A 180 17.89 5.05 10.56
N ARG A 181 18.52 5.89 9.73
CA ARG A 181 17.87 6.43 8.53
C ARG A 181 17.58 5.32 7.50
N ARG A 182 18.56 4.41 7.27
CA ARG A 182 18.33 3.25 6.39
C ARG A 182 17.31 2.29 6.99
N GLY A 183 17.34 2.06 8.31
CA GLY A 183 16.35 1.24 9.00
C GLY A 183 14.91 1.76 8.92
N SER A 184 14.73 3.09 8.86
CA SER A 184 13.42 3.70 8.54
C SER A 184 12.92 3.29 7.14
N GLY A 185 13.81 3.25 6.15
CA GLY A 185 13.50 2.74 4.81
C GLY A 185 13.09 1.26 4.83
N VAL A 186 13.85 0.43 5.57
CA VAL A 186 13.51 -1.00 5.76
C VAL A 186 12.12 -1.16 6.38
N PHE A 187 11.79 -0.34 7.40
CA PHE A 187 10.45 -0.36 8.01
C PHE A 187 9.37 0.02 6.99
N ALA A 188 9.58 1.07 6.22
CA ALA A 188 8.64 1.53 5.20
C ALA A 188 8.37 0.47 4.12
N GLU A 189 9.39 -0.29 3.72
CA GLU A 189 9.27 -1.31 2.68
C GLU A 189 8.70 -2.64 3.20
N SER A 190 9.05 -3.05 4.42
CA SER A 190 8.80 -4.41 4.89
C SER A 190 7.79 -4.54 6.04
N CYS A 191 7.59 -3.50 6.84
CA CYS A 191 6.84 -3.60 8.10
C CYS A 191 5.54 -2.78 8.11
N ILE A 192 5.55 -1.59 7.46
CA ILE A 192 4.48 -0.60 7.56
C ILE A 192 3.11 -1.12 7.10
N ALA A 193 3.09 -2.08 6.19
CA ALA A 193 1.84 -2.64 5.69
C ALA A 193 1.02 -3.36 6.78
N CYS A 194 1.69 -3.94 7.78
CA CYS A 194 1.06 -4.68 8.87
C CYS A 194 1.15 -3.94 10.21
N HIS A 195 2.22 -3.17 10.42
CA HIS A 195 2.53 -2.51 11.69
C HIS A 195 2.41 -1.00 11.60
N ARG A 196 2.04 -0.38 12.72
CA ARG A 196 2.12 1.07 12.88
C ARG A 196 3.47 1.49 13.44
N MET A 197 3.86 2.70 13.06
CA MET A 197 4.91 3.49 13.67
C MET A 197 4.31 4.84 14.03
N ARG A 198 4.33 5.22 15.30
CA ARG A 198 3.70 6.49 15.77
C ARG A 198 2.27 6.67 15.24
N GLY A 199 1.50 5.59 15.24
CA GLY A 199 0.10 5.56 14.80
C GLY A 199 -0.12 5.45 13.29
N ALA A 200 0.90 5.58 12.42
CA ALA A 200 0.77 5.43 10.97
C ALA A 200 1.18 4.04 10.51
N GLY A 201 0.39 3.42 9.63
CA GLY A 201 0.63 2.08 9.09
C GLY A 201 -0.57 1.15 9.18
N GLY A 202 -0.33 -0.14 8.98
CA GLY A 202 -1.33 -1.20 9.10
C GLY A 202 -1.62 -1.58 10.55
N GLU A 203 -2.77 -2.21 10.77
CA GLU A 203 -3.27 -2.57 12.11
C GLU A 203 -3.38 -4.10 12.29
N ARG A 204 -2.80 -4.87 11.38
CA ARG A 204 -2.76 -6.32 11.50
C ARG A 204 -1.81 -6.78 12.62
N GLY A 205 -0.69 -6.07 12.78
CA GLY A 205 0.27 -6.26 13.86
C GLY A 205 0.24 -5.11 14.88
N PRO A 206 0.95 -5.25 16.00
CA PRO A 206 1.05 -4.20 17.01
C PRO A 206 1.78 -2.96 16.49
N ASP A 207 1.56 -1.82 17.15
CA ASP A 207 2.38 -0.62 16.97
C ASP A 207 3.80 -0.87 17.51
N LEU A 208 4.81 -0.59 16.69
CA LEU A 208 6.22 -0.88 17.00
C LEU A 208 6.99 0.34 17.55
N THR A 209 6.31 1.46 17.81
CA THR A 209 6.94 2.69 18.32
C THR A 209 7.79 2.45 19.57
N THR A 210 7.33 1.57 20.47
CA THR A 210 8.02 1.28 21.75
C THR A 210 8.56 -0.13 21.83
N VAL A 211 8.63 -0.89 20.75
CA VAL A 211 9.03 -2.30 20.76
C VAL A 211 10.44 -2.49 21.32
N ALA A 212 11.38 -1.59 20.99
CA ALA A 212 12.77 -1.67 21.46
C ALA A 212 12.96 -1.26 22.92
N ALA A 213 11.93 -0.77 23.60
CA ALA A 213 11.92 -0.62 25.06
C ALA A 213 11.57 -1.93 25.79
N ARG A 214 10.98 -2.91 25.08
CA ARG A 214 10.50 -4.19 25.65
C ARG A 214 11.28 -5.40 25.18
N LEU A 215 11.96 -5.31 24.05
CA LEU A 215 12.78 -6.38 23.49
C LEU A 215 14.24 -5.95 23.40
N HIS A 216 15.15 -6.93 23.47
CA HIS A 216 16.56 -6.75 23.13
C HIS A 216 16.82 -7.15 21.67
N GLN A 217 17.88 -6.60 21.08
CA GLN A 217 18.24 -6.89 19.69
C GLN A 217 18.30 -8.39 19.36
N PRO A 218 18.97 -9.26 20.13
CA PRO A 218 19.01 -10.69 19.81
C PRO A 218 17.63 -11.34 19.79
N ALA A 219 16.75 -10.98 20.74
CA ALA A 219 15.38 -11.50 20.76
C ALA A 219 14.56 -11.01 19.57
N PHE A 220 14.70 -9.72 19.20
CA PHE A 220 14.05 -9.18 18.02
C PHE A 220 14.51 -9.90 16.74
N LEU A 221 15.82 -10.06 16.55
CA LEU A 221 16.37 -10.74 15.37
C LEU A 221 15.93 -12.20 15.29
N ALA A 222 15.83 -12.91 16.43
CA ALA A 222 15.36 -14.29 16.50
C ALA A 222 13.87 -14.46 16.11
N LEU A 223 13.05 -13.42 16.28
CA LEU A 223 11.63 -13.44 15.89
C LEU A 223 11.43 -13.27 14.38
N LEU A 224 12.33 -12.59 13.67
CA LEU A 224 12.13 -12.25 12.25
C LEU A 224 11.94 -13.47 11.36
N PRO A 225 12.76 -14.54 11.41
CA PRO A 225 12.63 -15.70 10.51
C PRO A 225 11.28 -16.42 10.63
N SER A 226 10.69 -16.44 11.81
CA SER A 226 9.41 -17.08 12.11
C SER A 226 8.21 -16.14 12.07
N HIS A 227 8.43 -14.86 11.66
CA HIS A 227 7.38 -13.87 11.67
C HIS A 227 6.26 -14.23 10.67
N PRO A 228 4.96 -14.28 11.09
CA PRO A 228 3.86 -14.71 10.23
C PRO A 228 3.73 -13.91 8.92
N GLY A 229 4.07 -12.62 8.94
CA GLY A 229 4.06 -11.77 7.77
C GLY A 229 4.99 -12.21 6.64
N TRP A 230 6.09 -12.91 6.96
CA TRP A 230 7.06 -13.40 5.99
C TRP A 230 6.51 -14.51 5.09
N SER A 231 5.80 -15.47 5.65
CA SER A 231 5.23 -16.58 4.87
C SER A 231 4.11 -16.15 3.94
N GLU A 232 3.41 -15.08 4.29
CA GLU A 232 2.23 -14.63 3.55
C GLU A 232 2.56 -13.69 2.40
N ARG A 233 3.60 -12.88 2.52
CA ARG A 233 3.93 -11.82 1.56
C ARG A 233 5.24 -12.03 0.84
N ARG A 234 6.07 -13.02 1.27
CA ARG A 234 7.46 -13.15 0.84
C ARG A 234 8.14 -11.77 0.76
N PRO A 235 8.18 -11.02 1.86
CA PRO A 235 9.00 -9.82 1.86
C PRO A 235 10.41 -10.26 1.50
N ARG A 236 11.16 -9.35 0.92
CA ARG A 236 12.59 -9.50 0.69
C ARG A 236 13.21 -10.16 1.90
N ASP A 237 13.93 -11.25 1.75
CA ASP A 237 14.71 -11.81 2.84
C ASP A 237 15.53 -10.68 3.44
N LEU A 238 15.18 -10.28 4.67
CA LEU A 238 15.93 -9.23 5.34
C LEU A 238 17.33 -9.76 5.60
N SER A 239 18.33 -9.16 4.96
CA SER A 239 19.72 -9.43 5.30
C SER A 239 19.98 -9.10 6.77
N GLU A 240 20.98 -9.72 7.40
CA GLU A 240 21.37 -9.37 8.76
C GLU A 240 21.66 -7.87 8.91
N GLU A 241 22.28 -7.26 7.91
CA GLU A 241 22.54 -5.83 7.88
C GLU A 241 21.23 -5.02 7.93
N ALA A 242 20.27 -5.30 7.04
CA ALA A 242 18.98 -4.61 7.01
C ALA A 242 18.18 -4.82 8.31
N ALA A 243 18.25 -6.02 8.91
CA ALA A 243 17.63 -6.30 10.20
C ALA A 243 18.29 -5.51 11.34
N GLY A 244 19.63 -5.36 11.33
CA GLY A 244 20.38 -4.53 12.27
C GLY A 244 20.07 -3.04 12.13
N GLU A 245 19.92 -2.54 10.90
CA GLU A 245 19.50 -1.17 10.60
C GLU A 245 18.07 -0.91 11.07
N LEU A 246 17.14 -1.83 10.78
CA LEU A 246 15.78 -1.78 11.28
C LEU A 246 15.74 -1.68 12.80
N TRP A 247 16.50 -2.55 13.50
CA TRP A 247 16.61 -2.50 14.96
C TRP A 247 17.14 -1.14 15.46
N THR A 248 18.17 -0.60 14.79
CA THR A 248 18.76 0.69 15.14
C THR A 248 17.73 1.82 15.03
N PHE A 249 16.89 1.80 13.99
CA PHE A 249 15.77 2.72 13.84
C PHE A 249 14.74 2.56 14.96
N LEU A 250 14.26 1.35 15.22
CA LEU A 250 13.27 1.08 16.27
C LEU A 250 13.78 1.54 17.66
N ARG A 251 15.06 1.30 17.95
CA ARG A 251 15.69 1.75 19.19
C ARG A 251 15.79 3.27 19.29
N ALA A 252 16.14 3.94 18.19
CA ALA A 252 16.20 5.39 18.15
C ALA A 252 14.82 6.02 18.41
N VAL A 253 13.77 5.48 17.78
CA VAL A 253 12.38 5.92 17.96
C VAL A 253 11.90 5.71 19.40
N ALA A 254 12.13 4.52 19.98
CA ALA A 254 11.71 4.21 21.34
C ALA A 254 12.38 5.11 22.38
N ARG A 255 13.66 5.45 22.21
CA ARG A 255 14.39 6.37 23.08
C ARG A 255 13.86 7.80 23.01
N ALA A 256 13.57 8.29 21.84
CA ALA A 256 13.02 9.64 21.66
C ALA A 256 11.60 9.82 22.22
N GLY A 257 10.84 8.73 22.35
CA GLY A 257 9.50 8.72 22.95
C GLY A 257 9.49 8.43 24.46
N ALA A 258 10.64 8.07 25.05
CA ALA A 258 10.72 7.83 26.48
C ALA A 258 10.83 9.16 27.25
N PRO A 259 10.07 9.38 28.33
CA PRO A 259 10.32 10.50 29.21
C PRO A 259 11.72 10.38 29.81
N ASP A 260 12.42 11.51 29.97
CA ASP A 260 13.84 11.62 30.39
C ASP A 260 14.22 10.77 31.61
N ALA A 261 13.29 10.45 32.49
CA ALA A 261 13.50 9.61 33.68
C ALA A 261 13.84 8.13 33.37
N ALA A 262 13.49 7.62 32.20
CA ALA A 262 13.74 6.21 31.82
C ALA A 262 15.16 5.98 31.25
N LEU A 263 15.85 7.04 30.83
CA LEU A 263 17.18 6.96 30.22
C LEU A 263 18.32 6.73 31.22
N THR A 264 18.05 6.91 32.53
CA THR A 264 19.07 6.72 33.61
C THR A 264 19.11 5.30 34.18
N ALA A 265 18.15 4.44 33.89
CA ALA A 265 18.03 3.09 34.48
C ALA A 265 18.85 1.99 33.77
N ASP A 266 19.44 2.24 32.60
CA ASP A 266 20.14 1.23 31.78
C ASP A 266 21.65 1.06 32.16
N ARG A 267 22.09 1.60 33.31
CA ARG A 267 23.44 1.41 33.84
C ARG A 267 23.41 0.47 35.04
N GLY A 268 23.03 -0.76 34.86
CA GLY A 268 23.26 -1.82 35.85
C GLY A 268 21.99 -2.37 36.50
N GLY A 269 21.26 -3.21 35.85
CA GLY A 269 20.17 -3.99 36.42
C GLY A 269 20.21 -5.43 35.89
N ALA A 270 20.38 -6.38 36.84
CA ALA A 270 20.31 -7.81 36.59
C ALA A 270 18.94 -8.20 35.96
N VAL A 271 18.98 -9.13 35.01
CA VAL A 271 17.86 -9.71 34.33
C VAL A 271 16.92 -10.43 35.30
N PRO A 272 15.62 -10.10 35.42
CA PRO A 272 14.66 -10.99 36.06
C PRO A 272 14.34 -12.17 35.16
N ALA A 273 14.41 -13.38 35.72
CA ALA A 273 13.96 -14.61 35.04
C ALA A 273 12.47 -14.54 34.76
N ILE A 274 12.11 -14.89 33.52
CA ILE A 274 10.71 -15.02 33.07
C ILE A 274 10.21 -16.41 33.49
N PRO A 275 8.99 -16.52 34.06
CA PRO A 275 8.39 -17.81 34.42
C PRO A 275 7.98 -18.65 33.22
#